data_c30f49ef56bc5443cc366eb3fba302c9
#
_entry.id   c30f49ef56bc5443cc366eb3fba302c9
#
_cell.length_a   1.000
_cell.length_b   1.000
_cell.length_c   1.000
_cell.angle_alpha   90.00
_cell.angle_beta   90.00
_cell.angle_gamma   90.00
#
_symmetry.space_group_name_H-M   'P 1'
#
loop_
_entity.id
_entity.type
_entity.pdbx_description
1 polymer ?
#
loop_
_entity_poly.entity_id
_entity_poly.type
_entity_poly.pdbx_seq_one_letter_code
_entity_poly.pdbx_strand_id
1 'polypeptide(L)'
;MQKQQEWYWNDQEYENQDIEIPIVLRLSRNFNTAAMVISEKLGFKSLDEYISDMVRANVRMELEGTGDFEREHIEEIEKQIALIDGNR
;
A
#
# COMPACT_ATOMS: atom_id res chain seq x y z
N MET A 1 3.02 -21.75 1.71
CA MET A 1 2.74 -21.40 1.38
C MET A 1 2.38 -20.70 0.85
N GLN A 2 2.52 -20.69 0.52
CA GLN A 2 2.11 -20.04 -0.18
C GLN A 2 0.98 -19.55 -0.32
N LYS A 3 0.43 -19.53 0.26
CA LYS A 3 -0.75 -19.17 0.25
C LYS A 3 -0.98 -17.84 -0.15
N GLN A 4 -0.19 -16.93 0.17
CA GLN A 4 -0.33 -15.67 -0.26
C GLN A 4 -0.27 -15.54 -1.68
N GLN A 5 0.24 -16.49 -2.31
CA GLN A 5 0.26 -16.43 -3.69
C GLN A 5 -1.04 -16.51 -4.26
N GLU A 6 -1.99 -16.98 -3.52
CA GLU A 6 -3.25 -17.17 -4.06
C GLU A 6 -4.05 -15.94 -4.06
N TRP A 7 -3.52 -14.88 -3.52
CA TRP A 7 -4.22 -13.64 -3.61
C TRP A 7 -4.22 -13.21 -5.03
N TYR A 8 -5.29 -12.60 -5.45
CA TYR A 8 -5.35 -12.20 -6.82
C TYR A 8 -4.39 -11.07 -7.08
N TRP A 9 -3.80 -10.46 -6.09
CA TRP A 9 -2.80 -9.51 -6.43
C TRP A 9 -1.45 -10.09 -6.14
N ASN A 10 -0.74 -10.15 -7.17
CA ASN A 10 0.61 -10.59 -7.24
C ASN A 10 1.42 -9.35 -7.44
N ASP A 11 2.44 -9.17 -6.67
CA ASP A 11 3.23 -7.95 -6.71
C ASP A 11 3.73 -7.64 -8.09
N GLN A 12 4.19 -8.63 -8.82
CA GLN A 12 4.71 -8.37 -10.14
C GLN A 12 3.64 -7.93 -11.10
N GLU A 13 2.49 -8.52 -11.02
CA GLU A 13 1.39 -8.12 -11.87
C GLU A 13 0.95 -6.73 -11.56
N TYR A 14 0.89 -6.39 -10.29
CA TYR A 14 0.42 -5.09 -9.93
C TYR A 14 1.41 -4.01 -10.27
N GLU A 15 2.68 -4.32 -10.22
CA GLU A 15 3.64 -3.34 -10.63
C GLU A 15 3.51 -3.01 -12.10
N ASN A 16 3.13 -3.98 -12.89
CA ASN A 16 2.94 -3.72 -14.31
C ASN A 16 1.66 -2.97 -14.60
N GLN A 17 0.81 -2.82 -13.60
CA GLN A 17 -0.46 -2.16 -13.77
C GLN A 17 -0.60 -0.96 -12.88
N ASP A 18 0.50 -0.41 -12.43
CA ASP A 18 0.47 0.74 -11.56
C ASP A 18 -0.24 1.88 -12.22
N ILE A 19 -0.98 2.63 -11.46
CA ILE A 19 -1.63 3.84 -11.92
C ILE A 19 -1.16 4.97 -11.05
N GLU A 20 -1.24 6.17 -11.57
CA GLU A 20 -0.91 7.35 -10.79
C GLU A 20 -2.17 7.87 -10.14
N ILE A 21 -2.10 8.13 -8.86
CA ILE A 21 -3.24 8.63 -8.12
C ILE A 21 -2.87 9.99 -7.55
N PRO A 22 -3.51 11.05 -8.03
CA PRO A 22 -3.20 12.39 -7.49
C PRO A 22 -3.92 12.56 -6.16
N ILE A 23 -3.16 12.74 -5.12
CA ILE A 23 -3.73 12.97 -3.81
C ILE A 23 -3.08 14.19 -3.19
N VAL A 24 -3.78 14.77 -2.24
CA VAL A 24 -3.27 15.90 -1.49
C VAL A 24 -2.99 15.41 -0.08
N LEU A 25 -1.74 15.55 0.35
CA LEU A 25 -1.37 15.17 1.70
C LEU A 25 -1.46 16.36 2.60
N ARG A 26 -1.93 16.14 3.82
CA ARG A 26 -2.01 17.19 4.81
C ARG A 26 -1.08 16.84 5.94
N LEU A 27 0.05 17.50 5.98
CA LEU A 27 1.05 17.28 7.00
C LEU A 27 1.43 18.62 7.60
N SER A 28 1.74 18.63 8.88
CA SER A 28 2.29 19.84 9.48
C SER A 28 3.65 20.10 8.84
N ARG A 29 4.12 21.32 8.98
CA ARG A 29 5.40 21.66 8.40
C ARG A 29 6.51 20.76 8.94
N ASN A 30 6.48 20.53 10.25
CA ASN A 30 7.53 19.71 10.85
C ASN A 30 7.48 18.28 10.39
N PHE A 31 6.29 17.71 10.27
CA PHE A 31 6.16 16.36 9.77
C PHE A 31 6.60 16.27 8.32
N ASN A 32 6.27 17.26 7.53
CA ASN A 32 6.69 17.24 6.14
C ASN A 32 8.21 17.27 6.03
N THR A 33 8.86 18.13 6.82
CA THR A 33 10.31 18.20 6.79
C THR A 33 10.91 16.88 7.25
N ALA A 34 10.36 16.30 8.31
CA ALA A 34 10.87 15.02 8.80
C ALA A 34 10.71 13.93 7.75
N ALA A 35 9.57 13.91 7.06
CA ALA A 35 9.35 12.91 6.03
C ALA A 35 10.35 13.05 4.90
N MET A 36 10.64 14.29 4.51
CA MET A 36 11.60 14.51 3.44
C MET A 36 12.99 14.04 3.83
N VAL A 37 13.40 14.35 5.05
CA VAL A 37 14.71 13.95 5.51
C VAL A 37 14.80 12.43 5.62
N ILE A 38 13.76 11.81 6.17
CA ILE A 38 13.77 10.38 6.35
C ILE A 38 13.77 9.67 4.99
N SER A 39 12.97 10.16 4.05
CA SER A 39 12.92 9.52 2.75
C SER A 39 14.27 9.60 2.05
N GLU A 40 14.96 10.71 2.21
CA GLU A 40 16.26 10.86 1.60
C GLU A 40 17.26 9.91 2.23
N LYS A 41 17.23 9.79 3.55
CA LYS A 41 18.16 8.89 4.23
C LYS A 41 17.90 7.43 3.90
N LEU A 42 16.67 7.11 3.58
CA LEU A 42 16.33 5.75 3.19
C LEU A 42 16.63 5.46 1.74
N GLY A 43 17.06 6.48 0.99
CA GLY A 43 17.46 6.26 -0.38
C GLY A 43 16.41 6.48 -1.43
N PHE A 44 15.27 7.05 -1.05
CA PHE A 44 14.23 7.34 -2.04
C PHE A 44 14.57 8.59 -2.80
N LYS A 45 14.17 8.63 -4.05
CA LYS A 45 14.47 9.77 -4.89
C LYS A 45 13.54 10.93 -4.64
N SER A 46 12.34 10.66 -4.13
CA SER A 46 11.38 11.72 -3.90
C SER A 46 10.48 11.31 -2.76
N LEU A 47 9.75 12.29 -2.25
CA LEU A 47 8.83 12.04 -1.15
C LEU A 47 7.67 11.15 -1.61
N ASP A 48 7.18 11.36 -2.81
CA ASP A 48 6.07 10.53 -3.27
C ASP A 48 6.50 9.08 -3.49
N GLU A 49 7.74 8.84 -3.85
CA GLU A 49 8.23 7.47 -3.93
C GLU A 49 8.20 6.80 -2.56
N TYR A 50 8.66 7.54 -1.56
CA TYR A 50 8.67 7.05 -0.20
C TYR A 50 7.24 6.77 0.28
N ILE A 51 6.32 7.69 0.03
CA ILE A 51 4.96 7.52 0.49
C ILE A 51 4.28 6.37 -0.24
N SER A 52 4.53 6.23 -1.53
CA SER A 52 3.96 5.12 -2.29
C SER A 52 4.43 3.78 -1.72
N ASP A 53 5.69 3.71 -1.39
CA ASP A 53 6.23 2.48 -0.83
C ASP A 53 5.63 2.18 0.53
N MET A 54 5.45 3.22 1.35
CA MET A 54 4.85 3.04 2.65
C MET A 54 3.42 2.56 2.55
N VAL A 55 2.65 3.12 1.61
CA VAL A 55 1.27 2.70 1.45
C VAL A 55 1.22 1.24 1.00
N ARG A 56 2.07 0.88 0.03
CA ARG A 56 2.09 -0.50 -0.43
C ARG A 56 2.43 -1.45 0.69
N ALA A 57 3.44 -1.12 1.47
CA ALA A 57 3.86 -1.99 2.56
C ALA A 57 2.76 -2.12 3.61
N ASN A 58 2.11 -1.02 3.91
CA ASN A 58 1.08 -1.05 4.94
C ASN A 58 -0.14 -1.84 4.49
N VAL A 59 -0.55 -1.66 3.24
CA VAL A 59 -1.68 -2.40 2.72
C VAL A 59 -1.37 -3.90 2.71
N ARG A 60 -0.14 -4.24 2.33
CA ARG A 60 0.25 -5.64 2.32
C ARG A 60 0.20 -6.23 3.72
N MET A 61 0.69 -5.51 4.71
CA MET A 61 0.64 -5.99 6.08
C MET A 61 -0.79 -6.23 6.55
N GLU A 62 -1.69 -5.32 6.21
CA GLU A 62 -3.06 -5.47 6.62
C GLU A 62 -3.69 -6.71 5.99
N LEU A 63 -3.44 -6.92 4.72
CA LEU A 63 -4.05 -8.05 4.04
C LEU A 63 -3.42 -9.37 4.43
N GLU A 64 -2.18 -9.35 4.90
CA GLU A 64 -1.53 -10.56 5.34
C GLU A 64 -1.85 -10.92 6.79
N GLY A 65 -2.56 -10.05 7.48
CA GLY A 65 -2.97 -10.36 8.83
C GLY A 65 -2.00 -9.94 9.89
N THR A 66 -0.98 -9.15 9.53
CA THR A 66 -0.02 -8.68 10.52
C THR A 66 -0.30 -7.25 10.93
N GLY A 67 -1.40 -6.67 10.47
CA GLY A 67 -1.77 -5.32 10.83
C GLY A 67 -2.86 -5.32 11.88
N ASP A 68 -3.81 -4.40 11.72
CA ASP A 68 -4.80 -4.13 12.74
C ASP A 68 -6.07 -4.95 12.62
N PHE A 69 -6.29 -5.61 11.50
CA PHE A 69 -7.58 -6.26 11.27
C PHE A 69 -7.52 -7.73 11.61
N GLU A 70 -8.62 -8.24 12.13
CA GLU A 70 -8.75 -9.67 12.36
C GLU A 70 -9.08 -10.37 11.07
N ARG A 71 -8.90 -11.68 11.10
CA ARG A 71 -9.01 -12.45 9.86
C ARG A 71 -10.38 -12.31 9.20
N GLU A 72 -11.43 -12.27 9.98
CA GLU A 72 -12.74 -12.16 9.35
C GLU A 72 -12.90 -10.82 8.70
N HIS A 73 -12.32 -9.78 9.25
CA HIS A 73 -12.39 -8.47 8.62
C HIS A 73 -11.56 -8.44 7.35
N ILE A 74 -10.43 -9.13 7.36
CA ILE A 74 -9.59 -9.18 6.18
C ILE A 74 -10.32 -9.88 5.05
N GLU A 75 -11.02 -10.97 5.35
CA GLU A 75 -11.78 -11.66 4.32
C GLU A 75 -12.86 -10.77 3.74
N GLU A 76 -13.50 -10.00 4.57
CA GLU A 76 -14.50 -9.08 4.08
C GLU A 76 -13.89 -8.01 3.19
N ILE A 77 -12.74 -7.49 3.59
CA ILE A 77 -12.03 -6.51 2.78
C ILE A 77 -11.66 -7.09 1.44
N GLU A 78 -11.16 -8.32 1.43
CA GLU A 78 -10.79 -8.97 0.19
C GLU A 78 -11.98 -9.15 -0.73
N LYS A 79 -13.14 -9.47 -0.16
CA LYS A 79 -14.33 -9.59 -0.98
C LYS A 79 -14.70 -8.26 -1.61
N GLN A 80 -14.58 -7.19 -0.86
CA GLN A 80 -14.90 -5.88 -1.39
C GLN A 80 -13.93 -5.48 -2.49
N ILE A 81 -12.66 -5.78 -2.29
CA ILE A 81 -11.67 -5.48 -3.31
C ILE A 81 -11.99 -6.24 -4.59
N ALA A 82 -12.33 -7.51 -4.46
CA ALA A 82 -12.63 -8.32 -5.63
C ALA A 82 -13.84 -7.79 -6.37
N LEU A 83 -14.85 -7.29 -5.63
CA LEU A 83 -16.01 -6.73 -6.28
C LEU A 83 -15.66 -5.47 -7.06
N ILE A 84 -14.83 -4.62 -6.50
CA ILE A 84 -14.46 -3.40 -7.16
C ILE A 84 -13.59 -3.69 -8.38
N ASP A 85 -12.55 -4.49 -8.20
CA ASP A 85 -11.66 -4.79 -9.31
C ASP A 85 -12.27 -5.71 -10.33
N GLY A 86 -13.11 -6.61 -9.88
CA GLY A 86 -13.73 -7.56 -10.78
C GLY A 86 -14.74 -6.93 -11.72
N ASN A 87 -15.16 -5.71 -11.43
CA ASN A 87 -16.10 -5.03 -12.28
C ASN A 87 -15.45 -4.15 -13.32
N ARG A 88 -14.16 -4.17 -13.39
CA ARG A 88 -13.45 -3.37 -14.37
C ARG A 88 -13.32 -4.00 -15.74
#